data_cfa4eb98e10c50a8b0be9030d839e250
#
_entry.id   cfa4eb98e10c50a8b0be9030d839e250
#
_cell.length_a   1.000
_cell.length_b   1.000
_cell.length_c   1.000
_cell.angle_alpha   90.00
_cell.angle_beta   90.00
_cell.angle_gamma   90.00
#
_symmetry.space_group_name_H-M   'P 1'
#
loop_
_entity.id
_entity.type
_entity.pdbx_description
1 polymer ?
#
loop_
_entity_poly.entity_id
_entity_poly.type
_entity_poly.pdbx_seq_one_letter_code
_entity_poly.pdbx_strand_id
1 'polypeptide(L)'
;ALLNSSSPSAFYGMYAAPGSIQSNYNYSEADQFSVKLATAMTLGNHEVKIGFEYEQRNNRSYGVAGDDLWYLMRNLTNFHIDQLDTENPEIVSHDGFVDTIIYKRKYNGDSQYQFAQNLRKALGLSETGIDWINTDSYDFNDNSIEYYDENGIMHKAYLQDGFDISMFTPDELTQDGNSYVSYYGYDYLGNKLKKQPSFEDFFTEQDENGNYTRPVGSFRPIYMAGYIQD
;
A
#
# COMPACT_ATOMS: atom_id res chain seq x y z
N ALA A 1 -17.72 -5.42 38.36
CA ALA A 1 -19.03 -5.03 37.80
C ALA A 1 -18.79 -4.47 36.41
N LEU A 2 -19.43 -5.10 35.42
CA LEU A 2 -19.44 -4.54 34.05
C LEU A 2 -20.21 -3.22 34.11
N LEU A 3 -19.60 -2.16 33.58
CA LEU A 3 -20.29 -0.89 33.41
C LEU A 3 -21.45 -1.08 32.43
N ASN A 4 -22.58 -0.44 32.72
CA ASN A 4 -23.76 -0.49 31.88
C ASN A 4 -23.42 -0.25 30.41
N SER A 5 -23.86 -1.12 29.52
CA SER A 5 -23.68 -1.11 28.07
C SER A 5 -22.32 -1.57 27.53
N SER A 6 -21.37 -2.01 28.36
CA SER A 6 -20.13 -2.57 27.86
C SER A 6 -20.27 -4.03 27.49
N SER A 7 -19.96 -4.41 26.26
CA SER A 7 -19.88 -5.82 25.86
C SER A 7 -18.67 -6.49 26.52
N PRO A 8 -18.74 -7.80 26.84
CA PRO A 8 -17.58 -8.54 27.34
C PRO A 8 -16.33 -8.41 26.47
N SER A 9 -16.50 -8.32 25.15
CA SER A 9 -15.39 -8.11 24.19
C SER A 9 -14.69 -6.78 24.38
N ALA A 10 -15.40 -5.70 24.69
CA ALA A 10 -14.81 -4.39 24.96
C ALA A 10 -13.98 -4.38 26.25
N PHE A 11 -14.44 -5.14 27.28
CA PHE A 11 -13.71 -5.28 28.53
C PHE A 11 -12.41 -6.07 28.36
N TYR A 12 -12.44 -7.15 27.61
CA TYR A 12 -11.24 -7.94 27.29
C TYR A 12 -10.30 -7.18 26.34
N GLY A 13 -10.78 -6.32 25.47
CA GLY A 13 -9.98 -5.46 24.61
C GLY A 13 -9.04 -4.52 25.38
N MET A 14 -9.43 -4.09 26.58
CA MET A 14 -8.54 -3.31 27.47
C MET A 14 -7.28 -4.06 27.90
N TYR A 15 -7.36 -5.38 28.02
CA TYR A 15 -6.23 -6.22 28.43
C TYR A 15 -5.41 -6.73 27.23
N ALA A 16 -5.93 -6.63 26.02
CA ALA A 16 -5.21 -6.99 24.80
C ALA A 16 -4.23 -5.88 24.36
N ALA A 17 -4.48 -4.64 24.77
CA ALA A 17 -3.66 -3.50 24.38
C ALA A 17 -2.18 -3.57 24.84
N PRO A 18 -1.84 -3.99 26.07
CA PRO A 18 -0.45 -4.23 26.45
C PRO A 18 0.14 -5.43 25.70
N GLY A 19 1.06 -5.19 24.79
CA GLY A 19 1.70 -6.20 23.96
C GLY A 19 1.07 -6.42 22.59
N SER A 20 0.05 -5.65 22.21
CA SER A 20 -0.45 -5.64 20.83
C SER A 20 0.61 -5.02 19.91
N ILE A 21 0.93 -5.72 18.84
CA ILE A 21 1.80 -5.21 17.80
C ILE A 21 1.03 -4.13 17.02
N GLN A 22 1.61 -2.95 16.88
CA GLN A 22 1.06 -1.90 16.03
C GLN A 22 1.48 -2.20 14.60
N SER A 23 0.53 -2.63 13.78
CA SER A 23 0.78 -3.00 12.39
C SER A 23 0.59 -1.83 11.41
N ASN A 24 0.02 -0.71 11.87
CA ASN A 24 -0.24 0.46 11.05
C ASN A 24 0.83 1.53 11.27
N TYR A 25 1.38 2.03 10.17
CA TYR A 25 2.23 3.20 10.15
C TYR A 25 1.45 4.37 9.56
N ASN A 26 1.40 5.51 10.28
CA ASN A 26 0.74 6.72 9.81
C ASN A 26 1.63 7.93 10.06
N TYR A 27 1.73 8.78 9.05
CA TYR A 27 2.43 10.05 9.10
C TYR A 27 1.54 11.16 8.55
N SER A 28 1.40 12.26 9.29
CA SER A 28 0.60 13.40 8.88
C SER A 28 1.38 14.69 9.09
N GLU A 29 1.24 15.60 8.13
CA GLU A 29 1.91 16.90 8.13
C GLU A 29 0.89 17.99 7.81
N ALA A 30 0.93 19.08 8.57
CA ALA A 30 0.09 20.25 8.37
C ALA A 30 0.93 21.51 8.40
N ASP A 31 1.02 22.20 7.27
CA ASP A 31 1.65 23.51 7.15
C ASP A 31 0.57 24.59 7.10
N GLN A 32 0.78 25.71 7.79
CA GLN A 32 -0.12 26.86 7.74
C GLN A 32 0.68 28.12 7.44
N PHE A 33 0.20 28.87 6.46
CA PHE A 33 0.69 30.20 6.15
C PHE A 33 -0.46 31.20 6.35
N SER A 34 -0.22 32.29 7.08
CA SER A 34 -1.21 33.33 7.27
C SER A 34 -0.60 34.72 7.14
N VAL A 35 -1.36 35.62 6.51
CA VAL A 35 -1.05 37.05 6.44
C VAL A 35 -2.25 37.82 6.98
N LYS A 36 -2.00 38.69 7.97
CA LYS A 36 -3.00 39.59 8.54
C LYS A 36 -2.52 41.02 8.37
N LEU A 37 -3.34 41.84 7.76
CA LEU A 37 -3.09 43.26 7.57
C LEU A 37 -4.23 44.04 8.23
N ALA A 38 -3.91 45.06 9.00
CA ALA A 38 -4.88 45.96 9.59
C ALA A 38 -4.30 47.38 9.62
N THR A 39 -5.18 48.34 9.27
CA THR A 39 -4.87 49.75 9.36
C THR A 39 -6.04 50.52 9.97
N ALA A 40 -5.73 51.61 10.68
CA ALA A 40 -6.71 52.53 11.17
C ALA A 40 -6.32 53.94 10.75
N MET A 41 -7.30 54.74 10.38
CA MET A 41 -7.10 56.15 10.02
C MET A 41 -8.22 57.01 10.61
N THR A 42 -7.88 58.22 11.06
CA THR A 42 -8.87 59.19 11.51
C THR A 42 -9.17 60.18 10.39
N LEU A 43 -10.43 60.27 10.01
CA LEU A 43 -10.94 61.19 8.99
C LEU A 43 -12.00 62.12 9.62
N GLY A 44 -11.55 63.30 10.07
CA GLY A 44 -12.43 64.21 10.79
C GLY A 44 -12.87 63.62 12.16
N ASN A 45 -14.16 63.32 12.30
CA ASN A 45 -14.77 62.73 13.48
C ASN A 45 -14.94 61.21 13.41
N HIS A 46 -14.49 60.59 12.30
CA HIS A 46 -14.58 59.15 12.07
C HIS A 46 -13.24 58.44 12.26
N GLU A 47 -13.26 57.28 12.89
CA GLU A 47 -12.08 56.39 13.00
C GLU A 47 -12.34 55.14 12.13
N VAL A 48 -11.83 55.14 10.92
CA VAL A 48 -12.01 54.02 9.98
C VAL A 48 -10.93 52.98 10.18
N LYS A 49 -11.35 51.73 10.42
CA LYS A 49 -10.47 50.54 10.51
C LYS A 49 -10.74 49.60 9.31
N ILE A 50 -9.67 49.21 8.64
CA ILE A 50 -9.73 48.30 7.53
C ILE A 50 -8.77 47.13 7.83
N GLY A 51 -9.24 45.88 7.62
CA GLY A 51 -8.40 44.73 7.77
C GLY A 51 -8.65 43.69 6.70
N PHE A 52 -7.61 42.90 6.48
CA PHE A 52 -7.61 41.78 5.55
C PHE A 52 -6.86 40.62 6.20
N GLU A 53 -7.40 39.42 6.05
CA GLU A 53 -6.78 38.18 6.50
C GLU A 53 -6.77 37.17 5.35
N TYR A 54 -5.62 36.55 5.13
CA TYR A 54 -5.43 35.41 4.24
C TYR A 54 -4.78 34.29 5.02
N GLU A 55 -5.36 33.11 4.97
CA GLU A 55 -4.80 31.89 5.57
C GLU A 55 -4.88 30.77 4.55
N GLN A 56 -3.78 30.06 4.37
CA GLN A 56 -3.71 28.83 3.58
C GLN A 56 -3.12 27.73 4.43
N ARG A 57 -3.81 26.59 4.50
CA ARG A 57 -3.29 25.36 5.09
C ARG A 57 -2.90 24.40 3.98
N ASN A 58 -1.97 23.50 4.29
CA ASN A 58 -1.57 22.44 3.40
C ASN A 58 -1.41 21.16 4.24
N ASN A 59 -2.41 20.30 4.16
CA ASN A 59 -2.46 19.05 4.90
C ASN A 59 -2.07 17.90 3.99
N ARG A 60 -1.21 17.02 4.49
CA ARG A 60 -0.73 15.81 3.84
C ARG A 60 -0.83 14.65 4.81
N SER A 61 -1.05 13.45 4.31
CA SER A 61 -1.01 12.23 5.11
C SER A 61 -0.55 11.05 4.29
N TYR A 62 0.12 10.13 4.95
CA TYR A 62 0.52 8.85 4.41
C TYR A 62 0.34 7.78 5.48
N GLY A 63 -0.24 6.66 5.12
CA GLY A 63 -0.48 5.55 6.01
C GLY A 63 -0.29 4.20 5.31
N VAL A 64 0.18 3.21 6.06
CA VAL A 64 0.40 1.83 5.60
C VAL A 64 -0.15 0.86 6.63
N ALA A 65 -0.94 -0.11 6.18
CA ALA A 65 -1.40 -1.24 6.96
C ALA A 65 -0.46 -2.43 6.73
N GLY A 66 0.56 -2.57 7.58
CA GLY A 66 1.69 -3.50 7.33
C GLY A 66 1.30 -4.98 7.36
N ASP A 67 0.41 -5.39 8.26
CA ASP A 67 -0.10 -6.77 8.31
C ASP A 67 -1.00 -7.10 7.11
N ASP A 68 -1.84 -6.16 6.69
CA ASP A 68 -2.65 -6.32 5.48
C ASP A 68 -1.79 -6.41 4.22
N LEU A 69 -0.70 -5.63 4.12
CA LEU A 69 0.29 -5.75 3.05
C LEU A 69 0.94 -7.13 3.02
N TRP A 70 1.24 -7.70 4.19
CA TRP A 70 1.80 -9.05 4.29
C TRP A 70 0.83 -10.10 3.73
N TYR A 71 -0.46 -9.99 4.06
CA TYR A 71 -1.49 -10.86 3.50
C TYR A 71 -1.65 -10.67 1.99
N LEU A 72 -1.64 -9.43 1.51
CA LEU A 72 -1.69 -9.14 0.08
C LEU A 72 -0.51 -9.79 -0.66
N MET A 73 0.71 -9.59 -0.18
CA MET A 73 1.92 -10.21 -0.72
C MET A 73 1.78 -11.73 -0.86
N ARG A 74 1.35 -12.42 0.21
CA ARG A 74 1.14 -13.87 0.18
C ARG A 74 0.14 -14.30 -0.88
N ASN A 75 -0.93 -13.54 -1.04
CA ASN A 75 -1.97 -13.83 -2.03
C ASN A 75 -1.47 -13.62 -3.46
N LEU A 76 -0.75 -12.53 -3.73
CA LEU A 76 -0.31 -12.19 -5.09
C LEU A 76 0.87 -13.03 -5.58
N THR A 77 1.73 -13.51 -4.68
CA THR A 77 3.00 -14.17 -5.03
C THR A 77 2.84 -15.32 -6.01
N ASN A 78 1.88 -16.22 -5.76
CA ASN A 78 1.70 -17.46 -6.53
C ASN A 78 0.33 -17.53 -7.25
N PHE A 79 -0.44 -16.45 -7.28
CA PHE A 79 -1.80 -16.47 -7.83
C PHE A 79 -1.87 -16.93 -9.28
N HIS A 80 -0.88 -16.57 -10.09
CA HIS A 80 -0.76 -16.94 -11.51
C HIS A 80 -0.44 -18.42 -11.75
N ILE A 81 -0.09 -19.18 -10.71
CA ILE A 81 0.24 -20.61 -10.75
C ILE A 81 -0.57 -21.43 -9.75
N ASP A 82 -1.70 -20.91 -9.29
CA ASP A 82 -2.56 -21.59 -8.32
C ASP A 82 -3.27 -22.80 -8.91
N GLN A 83 -3.49 -22.80 -10.22
CA GLN A 83 -4.14 -23.90 -10.93
C GLN A 83 -3.18 -25.04 -11.27
N LEU A 84 -3.68 -26.27 -11.17
CA LEU A 84 -2.96 -27.48 -11.60
C LEU A 84 -3.35 -27.85 -13.02
N ASP A 85 -2.39 -28.36 -13.80
CA ASP A 85 -2.62 -28.93 -15.12
C ASP A 85 -3.21 -30.35 -15.00
N THR A 86 -4.52 -30.42 -14.89
CA THR A 86 -5.23 -31.69 -14.75
C THR A 86 -5.39 -32.44 -16.08
N GLU A 87 -5.09 -31.80 -17.22
CA GLU A 87 -5.18 -32.39 -18.52
C GLU A 87 -3.94 -33.22 -18.88
N ASN A 88 -2.77 -32.90 -18.28
CA ASN A 88 -1.49 -33.54 -18.55
C ASN A 88 -0.86 -34.08 -17.26
N PRO A 89 -1.48 -35.07 -16.59
CA PRO A 89 -0.92 -35.67 -15.38
C PRO A 89 0.33 -36.48 -15.68
N GLU A 90 1.32 -36.38 -14.78
CA GLU A 90 2.46 -37.33 -14.75
C GLU A 90 2.06 -38.54 -13.93
N ILE A 91 2.09 -39.71 -14.57
CA ILE A 91 1.70 -40.99 -13.94
C ILE A 91 2.96 -41.77 -13.58
N VAL A 92 3.17 -41.95 -12.28
CA VAL A 92 4.24 -42.80 -11.74
C VAL A 92 3.65 -44.19 -11.51
N SER A 93 4.25 -45.22 -12.14
CA SER A 93 3.82 -46.62 -12.02
C SER A 93 4.91 -47.47 -11.41
N HIS A 94 4.52 -48.36 -10.49
CA HIS A 94 5.37 -49.39 -9.93
C HIS A 94 4.78 -50.76 -10.26
N ASP A 95 5.61 -51.69 -10.76
CA ASP A 95 5.20 -53.05 -11.10
C ASP A 95 3.94 -53.15 -11.96
N GLY A 96 3.70 -52.16 -12.88
CA GLY A 96 2.54 -52.10 -13.75
C GLY A 96 1.26 -51.53 -13.11
N PHE A 97 1.29 -51.13 -11.89
CA PHE A 97 0.20 -50.44 -11.20
C PHE A 97 0.50 -48.95 -11.09
N VAL A 98 -0.54 -48.11 -11.27
CA VAL A 98 -0.47 -46.67 -11.04
C VAL A 98 -0.32 -46.47 -9.54
N ASP A 99 0.79 -45.87 -9.12
CA ASP A 99 1.10 -45.59 -7.71
C ASP A 99 0.78 -44.13 -7.36
N THR A 100 1.22 -43.20 -8.19
CA THR A 100 1.06 -41.77 -7.92
C THR A 100 0.70 -41.03 -9.21
N ILE A 101 -0.20 -40.06 -9.09
CA ILE A 101 -0.55 -39.11 -10.16
C ILE A 101 -0.08 -37.72 -9.70
N ILE A 102 0.84 -37.12 -10.46
CA ILE A 102 1.40 -35.81 -10.17
C ILE A 102 0.83 -34.81 -11.17
N TYR A 103 0.31 -33.69 -10.68
CA TYR A 103 -0.14 -32.56 -11.49
C TYR A 103 0.85 -31.39 -11.33
N LYS A 104 1.38 -30.94 -12.46
CA LYS A 104 2.21 -29.74 -12.49
C LYS A 104 1.34 -28.47 -12.35
N ARG A 105 1.92 -27.38 -11.92
CA ARG A 105 1.24 -26.07 -11.88
C ARG A 105 1.09 -25.53 -13.29
N LYS A 106 -0.02 -24.84 -13.54
CA LYS A 106 -0.32 -24.22 -14.83
C LYS A 106 -0.07 -22.72 -14.72
N TYR A 107 0.80 -22.21 -15.59
CA TYR A 107 1.02 -20.77 -15.68
C TYR A 107 -0.17 -20.08 -16.35
N ASN A 108 -0.68 -19.00 -15.74
CA ASN A 108 -1.72 -18.13 -16.27
C ASN A 108 -1.25 -16.69 -16.22
N GLY A 109 -0.78 -16.15 -17.37
CA GLY A 109 -0.27 -14.79 -17.48
C GLY A 109 -1.31 -13.70 -17.21
N ASP A 110 -2.60 -13.96 -17.53
CA ASP A 110 -3.68 -12.98 -17.33
C ASP A 110 -3.98 -12.74 -15.83
N SER A 111 -3.57 -13.68 -14.97
CA SER A 111 -3.72 -13.58 -13.51
C SER A 111 -2.42 -13.25 -12.79
N GLN A 112 -1.35 -12.93 -13.52
CA GLN A 112 -0.08 -12.57 -12.90
C GLN A 112 -0.03 -11.07 -12.55
N TYR A 113 0.08 -10.80 -11.27
CA TYR A 113 0.26 -9.45 -10.74
C TYR A 113 1.69 -8.94 -10.93
N GLN A 114 1.85 -7.61 -11.02
CA GLN A 114 3.16 -6.97 -11.16
C GLN A 114 4.06 -7.26 -9.95
N PHE A 115 3.47 -7.30 -8.75
CA PHE A 115 4.18 -7.72 -7.54
C PHE A 115 4.87 -9.07 -7.71
N ALA A 116 4.14 -10.08 -8.23
CA ALA A 116 4.70 -11.42 -8.44
C ALA A 116 5.87 -11.41 -9.44
N GLN A 117 5.78 -10.61 -10.51
CA GLN A 117 6.87 -10.44 -11.48
C GLN A 117 8.09 -9.79 -10.84
N ASN A 118 7.89 -8.70 -10.10
CA ASN A 118 8.95 -7.97 -9.41
C ASN A 118 9.65 -8.83 -8.36
N LEU A 119 8.87 -9.61 -7.57
CA LEU A 119 9.42 -10.53 -6.58
C LEU A 119 10.25 -11.64 -7.23
N ARG A 120 9.74 -12.28 -8.29
CA ARG A 120 10.47 -13.32 -9.01
C ARG A 120 11.77 -12.79 -9.60
N LYS A 121 11.74 -11.61 -10.20
CA LYS A 121 12.92 -10.92 -10.71
C LYS A 121 13.94 -10.62 -9.61
N ALA A 122 13.50 -10.13 -8.44
CA ALA A 122 14.36 -9.86 -7.30
C ALA A 122 15.03 -11.14 -6.74
N LEU A 123 14.33 -12.28 -6.83
CA LEU A 123 14.86 -13.60 -6.44
C LEU A 123 15.72 -14.27 -7.53
N GLY A 124 15.86 -13.66 -8.71
CA GLY A 124 16.59 -14.25 -9.84
C GLY A 124 15.85 -15.41 -10.52
N LEU A 125 14.54 -15.52 -10.32
CA LEU A 125 13.66 -16.51 -10.96
C LEU A 125 13.11 -15.99 -12.29
N SER A 126 12.64 -16.92 -13.13
CA SER A 126 11.91 -16.54 -14.35
C SER A 126 10.62 -15.79 -13.97
N GLU A 127 10.37 -14.63 -14.60
CA GLU A 127 9.17 -13.83 -14.36
C GLU A 127 7.89 -14.63 -14.69
N THR A 128 7.94 -15.50 -15.69
CA THR A 128 6.84 -16.37 -16.14
C THR A 128 7.00 -17.82 -15.70
N GLY A 129 7.86 -18.10 -14.72
CA GLY A 129 8.11 -19.43 -14.20
C GLY A 129 6.97 -19.98 -13.35
N ILE A 130 6.99 -21.29 -13.10
CA ILE A 130 6.01 -22.00 -12.27
C ILE A 130 6.56 -22.41 -10.91
N ASP A 131 7.74 -21.94 -10.54
CA ASP A 131 8.32 -22.18 -9.21
C ASP A 131 7.40 -21.61 -8.14
N TRP A 132 7.11 -22.41 -7.13
CA TRP A 132 6.27 -22.01 -5.99
C TRP A 132 7.10 -21.33 -4.92
N ILE A 133 6.87 -20.04 -4.69
CA ILE A 133 7.58 -19.29 -3.65
C ILE A 133 6.85 -19.48 -2.32
N ASN A 134 7.55 -19.99 -1.30
CA ASN A 134 7.02 -20.17 0.04
C ASN A 134 7.24 -18.89 0.87
N THR A 135 6.29 -17.94 0.80
CA THR A 135 6.39 -16.66 1.52
C THR A 135 6.45 -16.84 3.04
N ASP A 136 5.91 -17.92 3.58
CA ASP A 136 5.93 -18.22 5.04
C ASP A 136 7.31 -18.66 5.53
N SER A 137 8.23 -19.03 4.64
CA SER A 137 9.60 -19.40 4.96
C SER A 137 10.56 -18.20 5.05
N TYR A 138 10.05 -16.98 4.83
CA TYR A 138 10.90 -15.80 4.80
C TYR A 138 11.60 -15.55 6.14
N ASP A 139 12.94 -15.50 6.12
CA ASP A 139 13.76 -15.19 7.29
C ASP A 139 14.19 -13.72 7.26
N PHE A 140 13.71 -12.94 8.22
CA PHE A 140 14.03 -11.52 8.37
C PHE A 140 15.47 -11.23 8.78
N ASN A 141 16.25 -12.26 9.19
CA ASN A 141 17.65 -12.07 9.60
C ASN A 141 18.61 -12.04 8.41
N ASP A 142 18.33 -12.84 7.39
CA ASP A 142 19.20 -12.97 6.20
C ASP A 142 18.46 -12.70 4.88
N ASN A 143 17.19 -12.30 4.93
CA ASN A 143 16.31 -12.06 3.79
C ASN A 143 16.20 -13.27 2.85
N SER A 144 16.34 -14.46 3.39
CA SER A 144 16.20 -15.69 2.61
C SER A 144 14.76 -16.16 2.53
N ILE A 145 14.42 -16.84 1.44
CA ILE A 145 13.12 -17.42 1.18
C ILE A 145 13.28 -18.74 0.44
N GLU A 146 12.43 -19.71 0.76
CA GLU A 146 12.40 -21.00 0.07
C GLU A 146 11.46 -20.93 -1.15
N TYR A 147 11.83 -21.65 -2.20
CA TYR A 147 10.92 -21.90 -3.32
C TYR A 147 11.07 -23.36 -3.79
N TYR A 148 10.05 -23.86 -4.43
CA TYR A 148 10.00 -25.21 -4.99
C TYR A 148 9.94 -25.10 -6.51
N ASP A 149 10.86 -25.76 -7.20
CA ASP A 149 10.89 -25.81 -8.66
C ASP A 149 9.74 -26.67 -9.22
N GLU A 150 9.66 -26.78 -10.55
CA GLU A 150 8.65 -27.56 -11.24
C GLU A 150 8.64 -29.06 -10.88
N ASN A 151 9.75 -29.58 -10.33
CA ASN A 151 9.90 -30.95 -9.88
C ASN A 151 9.62 -31.11 -8.38
N GLY A 152 9.24 -30.02 -7.68
CA GLY A 152 8.99 -30.00 -6.25
C GLY A 152 10.26 -30.01 -5.41
N ILE A 153 11.43 -29.75 -5.99
CA ILE A 153 12.71 -29.68 -5.27
C ILE A 153 12.81 -28.30 -4.60
N MET A 154 13.09 -28.31 -3.31
CA MET A 154 13.24 -27.08 -2.52
C MET A 154 14.60 -26.43 -2.78
N HIS A 155 14.57 -25.14 -3.01
CA HIS A 155 15.71 -24.26 -3.17
C HIS A 155 15.61 -23.08 -2.22
N LYS A 156 16.72 -22.40 -1.96
CA LYS A 156 16.79 -21.18 -1.16
C LYS A 156 17.27 -20.01 -2.04
N ALA A 157 16.56 -18.90 -1.98
CA ALA A 157 16.92 -17.65 -2.64
C ALA A 157 17.01 -16.52 -1.61
N TYR A 158 17.54 -15.36 -2.01
CA TYR A 158 17.76 -14.22 -1.14
C TYR A 158 17.24 -12.94 -1.80
N LEU A 159 16.47 -12.16 -1.06
CA LEU A 159 16.10 -10.81 -1.43
C LEU A 159 17.18 -9.85 -0.95
N GLN A 160 17.92 -9.22 -1.85
CA GLN A 160 19.03 -8.35 -1.50
C GLN A 160 18.62 -7.23 -0.52
N ASP A 161 17.47 -6.60 -0.76
CA ASP A 161 16.96 -5.47 0.02
C ASP A 161 15.71 -5.85 0.86
N GLY A 162 15.37 -7.14 0.94
CA GLY A 162 14.14 -7.62 1.58
C GLY A 162 12.89 -7.31 0.77
N PHE A 163 11.70 -7.49 1.39
CA PHE A 163 10.43 -7.07 0.80
C PHE A 163 10.30 -5.55 0.90
N ASP A 164 9.91 -4.91 -0.19
CA ASP A 164 9.70 -3.48 -0.28
C ASP A 164 8.36 -3.14 -0.95
N ILE A 165 7.72 -2.06 -0.50
CA ILE A 165 6.44 -1.60 -1.04
C ILE A 165 6.53 -1.20 -2.52
N SER A 166 7.71 -0.85 -3.03
CA SER A 166 7.94 -0.54 -4.44
C SER A 166 7.80 -1.75 -5.37
N MET A 167 7.72 -2.97 -4.82
CA MET A 167 7.41 -4.16 -5.60
C MET A 167 5.96 -4.19 -6.08
N PHE A 168 5.05 -3.44 -5.42
CA PHE A 168 3.65 -3.32 -5.79
C PHE A 168 3.41 -2.14 -6.73
N THR A 169 2.32 -2.21 -7.48
CA THR A 169 1.76 -1.05 -8.16
C THR A 169 0.72 -0.35 -7.29
N PRO A 170 0.42 0.94 -7.52
CA PRO A 170 -0.67 1.63 -6.83
C PRO A 170 -2.03 0.93 -6.98
N ASP A 171 -2.31 0.34 -8.14
CA ASP A 171 -3.57 -0.37 -8.39
C ASP A 171 -3.68 -1.66 -7.55
N GLU A 172 -2.58 -2.37 -7.34
CA GLU A 172 -2.54 -3.54 -6.44
C GLU A 172 -2.75 -3.14 -4.97
N LEU A 173 -2.22 -1.97 -4.56
CA LEU A 173 -2.33 -1.47 -3.20
C LEU A 173 -3.70 -0.86 -2.85
N THR A 174 -4.52 -0.56 -3.85
CA THR A 174 -5.86 0.04 -3.69
C THR A 174 -6.99 -0.87 -4.19
N GLN A 175 -6.72 -2.18 -4.29
CA GLN A 175 -7.60 -3.18 -4.89
C GLN A 175 -8.93 -3.33 -4.13
N ASP A 176 -10.04 -3.45 -4.88
CA ASP A 176 -11.40 -3.78 -4.40
C ASP A 176 -11.92 -2.90 -3.24
N GLY A 177 -11.46 -1.64 -3.15
CA GLY A 177 -11.86 -0.73 -2.09
C GLY A 177 -11.18 -0.99 -0.74
N ASN A 178 -10.27 -1.96 -0.66
CA ASN A 178 -9.35 -2.12 0.45
C ASN A 178 -8.10 -1.28 0.16
N SER A 179 -7.83 -0.30 1.03
CA SER A 179 -6.64 0.53 0.92
C SER A 179 -5.57 -0.01 1.85
N TYR A 180 -4.59 -0.71 1.30
CA TYR A 180 -3.39 -1.15 2.03
C TYR A 180 -2.45 0.03 2.30
N VAL A 181 -2.54 1.06 1.45
CA VAL A 181 -1.93 2.37 1.65
C VAL A 181 -2.99 3.46 1.53
N SER A 182 -2.84 4.51 2.31
CA SER A 182 -3.67 5.72 2.24
C SER A 182 -2.76 6.93 2.13
N TYR A 183 -2.98 7.80 1.14
CA TYR A 183 -2.11 8.93 0.93
C TYR A 183 -2.83 10.11 0.27
N TYR A 184 -2.40 11.32 0.63
CA TYR A 184 -2.68 12.56 -0.09
C TYR A 184 -1.55 13.56 0.17
N GLY A 185 -1.09 14.23 -0.90
CA GLY A 185 0.11 15.06 -0.90
C GLY A 185 1.43 14.27 -0.86
N TYR A 186 1.33 12.94 -0.90
CA TYR A 186 2.41 11.98 -1.06
C TYR A 186 2.08 11.05 -2.23
N ASP A 187 3.08 10.36 -2.76
CA ASP A 187 2.88 9.20 -3.63
C ASP A 187 2.63 7.92 -2.81
N TYR A 188 2.37 6.82 -3.48
CA TYR A 188 2.11 5.52 -2.84
C TYR A 188 3.30 4.95 -2.06
N LEU A 189 4.52 5.45 -2.31
CA LEU A 189 5.75 5.10 -1.60
C LEU A 189 6.02 5.99 -0.38
N GLY A 190 5.20 7.04 -0.16
CA GLY A 190 5.37 7.99 0.93
C GLY A 190 6.32 9.15 0.62
N ASN A 191 6.67 9.40 -0.66
CA ASN A 191 7.44 10.59 -1.04
C ASN A 191 6.51 11.78 -1.26
N LYS A 192 6.92 12.97 -0.83
CA LYS A 192 6.14 14.20 -1.06
C LYS A 192 6.00 14.52 -2.54
N LEU A 193 4.79 14.79 -2.96
CA LEU A 193 4.53 15.28 -4.31
C LEU A 193 5.14 16.66 -4.51
N LYS A 194 5.90 16.83 -5.59
CA LYS A 194 6.53 18.11 -5.95
C LYS A 194 5.55 19.13 -6.50
N LYS A 195 4.49 18.67 -7.16
CA LYS A 195 3.41 19.50 -7.70
C LYS A 195 2.05 18.97 -7.23
N GLN A 196 1.03 19.84 -7.24
CA GLN A 196 -0.34 19.43 -7.02
C GLN A 196 -0.87 18.76 -8.28
N PRO A 197 -1.26 17.48 -8.24
CA PRO A 197 -1.90 16.81 -9.38
C PRO A 197 -3.31 17.35 -9.59
N SER A 198 -3.78 17.28 -10.83
CA SER A 198 -5.19 17.46 -11.17
C SER A 198 -5.99 16.21 -10.84
N PHE A 199 -7.32 16.30 -10.84
CA PHE A 199 -8.18 15.13 -10.70
C PHE A 199 -8.00 14.11 -11.83
N GLU A 200 -7.71 14.58 -13.03
CA GLU A 200 -7.50 13.75 -14.22
C GLU A 200 -6.19 12.94 -14.12
N ASP A 201 -5.13 13.51 -13.51
CA ASP A 201 -3.84 12.84 -13.36
C ASP A 201 -3.99 11.50 -12.60
N PHE A 202 -4.93 11.40 -11.65
CA PHE A 202 -5.23 10.14 -10.97
C PHE A 202 -5.59 8.99 -11.91
N PHE A 203 -6.22 9.29 -13.05
CA PHE A 203 -6.68 8.29 -14.01
C PHE A 203 -5.74 8.12 -15.21
N THR A 204 -4.85 9.06 -15.46
CA THR A 204 -4.08 9.13 -16.71
C THR A 204 -2.57 9.11 -16.52
N GLU A 205 -2.05 9.56 -15.35
CA GLU A 205 -0.61 9.61 -15.12
C GLU A 205 -0.04 8.19 -14.96
N GLN A 206 1.00 7.89 -15.75
CA GLN A 206 1.68 6.60 -15.75
C GLN A 206 3.18 6.78 -15.49
N ASP A 207 3.79 5.74 -14.93
CA ASP A 207 5.23 5.61 -14.78
C ASP A 207 5.92 5.15 -16.09
N GLU A 208 7.23 4.95 -16.05
CA GLU A 208 8.03 4.49 -17.20
C GLU A 208 7.66 3.07 -17.67
N ASN A 209 7.02 2.28 -16.82
CA ASN A 209 6.58 0.92 -17.09
C ASN A 209 5.13 0.85 -17.58
N GLY A 210 4.42 1.99 -17.63
CA GLY A 210 3.02 2.09 -18.03
C GLY A 210 2.03 1.81 -16.91
N ASN A 211 2.47 1.70 -15.65
CA ASN A 211 1.60 1.55 -14.50
C ASN A 211 1.03 2.92 -14.07
N TYR A 212 -0.23 2.97 -13.72
CA TYR A 212 -0.84 4.19 -13.20
C TYR A 212 -0.26 4.54 -11.84
N THR A 213 0.15 5.82 -11.67
CA THR A 213 0.77 6.31 -10.43
C THR A 213 -0.24 6.72 -9.36
N ARG A 214 -1.49 6.92 -9.73
CA ARG A 214 -2.63 7.28 -8.85
C ARG A 214 -2.31 8.45 -7.91
N PRO A 215 -1.81 9.59 -8.36
CA PRO A 215 -1.41 10.67 -7.50
C PRO A 215 -2.62 11.36 -6.86
N VAL A 216 -2.56 11.60 -5.54
CA VAL A 216 -3.59 12.32 -4.79
C VAL A 216 -2.98 13.58 -4.18
N GLY A 217 -3.49 14.73 -4.57
CA GLY A 217 -2.98 16.02 -4.13
C GLY A 217 -3.21 16.29 -2.64
N SER A 218 -2.41 17.18 -2.07
CA SER A 218 -2.60 17.65 -0.70
C SER A 218 -3.89 18.45 -0.55
N PHE A 219 -4.53 18.38 0.62
CA PHE A 219 -5.69 19.21 0.94
C PHE A 219 -5.25 20.63 1.31
N ARG A 220 -5.68 21.62 0.53
CA ARG A 220 -5.24 23.02 0.62
C ARG A 220 -6.40 24.00 0.79
N PRO A 221 -7.05 24.03 1.96
CA PRO A 221 -8.10 25.00 2.21
C PRO A 221 -7.51 26.42 2.30
N ILE A 222 -8.22 27.38 1.71
CA ILE A 222 -7.89 28.80 1.75
C ILE A 222 -9.01 29.52 2.47
N TYR A 223 -8.66 30.36 3.43
CA TYR A 223 -9.54 31.28 4.10
C TYR A 223 -9.13 32.71 3.77
N MET A 224 -10.10 33.52 3.37
CA MET A 224 -9.93 34.95 3.14
C MET A 224 -11.04 35.72 3.84
N ALA A 225 -10.69 36.76 4.54
CA ALA A 225 -11.63 37.65 5.19
C ALA A 225 -11.18 39.11 5.05
N GLY A 226 -12.14 40.00 4.96
CA GLY A 226 -11.90 41.43 4.97
C GLY A 226 -12.99 42.14 5.80
N TYR A 227 -12.61 43.20 6.48
CA TYR A 227 -13.55 44.04 7.21
C TYR A 227 -13.25 45.53 7.04
N ILE A 228 -14.29 46.33 7.14
CA ILE A 228 -14.22 47.75 7.31
C ILE A 228 -15.15 48.15 8.46
N GLN A 229 -14.69 49.00 9.33
CA GLN A 229 -15.40 49.44 10.53
C GLN A 229 -15.19 50.95 10.67
N ASP A 230 -16.26 51.68 11.04
CA ASP A 230 -16.26 53.08 11.44
C ASP A 230 -16.65 53.18 12.92
#